data_e2213509c99e15b4bd531d17f2cde76b
#
_entry.id   e2213509c99e15b4bd531d17f2cde76b
#
_cell.length_a   1.000
_cell.length_b   1.000
_cell.length_c   1.000
_cell.angle_alpha   90.00
_cell.angle_beta   90.00
_cell.angle_gamma   90.00
#
_symmetry.space_group_name_H-M   'P 1'
#
loop_
_entity.id
_entity.type
_entity.pdbx_description
1 polymer ?
#
loop_
_entity_poly.entity_id
_entity_poly.type
_entity_poly.pdbx_seq_one_letter_code
_entity_poly.pdbx_strand_id
1 'polypeptide(L)'
;LIISRVLGGFSAGMVMPGVTGMIADISPGADKAKNFGYMSAIINSGFILGPGFGGFLAEISHRLPFYVAGTLGVVAFIMSVLLIHNPHKATTDGFHQYQPELFTKINWKVFITPVILTLVLAFGLSAFETLFSLYTADKVNYTPKDISIAIIGGGVFGALFQVFFFDKFMKHMSELNFIAWSLLYSAIVLVMLVLANGYWTIMMISFVVFIGFDMIRPALTNYFSNIAGKRQGFAGGLNSTFTSMGNFIGPLVAGALFDVNLEFPLYMAIAVSLSGIIIIFIEKGLKSRRKEAN
;
A
#
# COMPACT_ATOMS: atom_id res chain seq x y z
N LEU A 1 -13.63 21.13 3.37
CA LEU A 1 -12.56 20.12 3.24
C LEU A 1 -12.87 18.85 4.03
N ILE A 2 -13.21 18.95 5.33
CA ILE A 2 -13.52 17.78 6.19
C ILE A 2 -14.70 16.97 5.64
N ILE A 3 -15.82 17.62 5.31
CA ILE A 3 -17.00 16.96 4.75
C ILE A 3 -16.67 16.18 3.47
N SER A 4 -15.90 16.76 2.54
CA SER A 4 -15.49 16.08 1.32
C SER A 4 -14.62 14.86 1.58
N ARG A 5 -13.76 14.90 2.61
CA ARG A 5 -12.93 13.75 3.02
C ARG A 5 -13.76 12.63 3.64
N VAL A 6 -14.76 12.98 4.47
CA VAL A 6 -15.67 11.99 5.06
C VAL A 6 -16.51 11.31 3.96
N LEU A 7 -17.09 12.09 3.05
CA LEU A 7 -17.87 11.55 1.93
C LEU A 7 -16.98 10.67 1.00
N GLY A 8 -15.76 11.12 0.70
CA GLY A 8 -14.81 10.36 -0.10
C GLY A 8 -14.42 9.04 0.55
N GLY A 9 -14.14 9.04 1.86
CA GLY A 9 -13.83 7.83 2.61
C GLY A 9 -14.99 6.83 2.66
N PHE A 10 -16.21 7.33 2.90
CA PHE A 10 -17.43 6.52 2.88
C PHE A 10 -17.65 5.88 1.49
N SER A 11 -17.53 6.69 0.43
CA SER A 11 -17.66 6.24 -0.95
C SER A 11 -16.60 5.18 -1.30
N ALA A 12 -15.32 5.39 -0.97
CA ALA A 12 -14.26 4.43 -1.20
C ALA A 12 -14.49 3.11 -0.44
N GLY A 13 -14.99 3.20 0.80
CA GLY A 13 -15.34 2.03 1.62
C GLY A 13 -16.45 1.18 1.02
N MET A 14 -17.36 1.77 0.23
CA MET A 14 -18.42 1.02 -0.48
C MET A 14 -17.98 0.48 -1.84
N VAL A 15 -17.18 1.25 -2.59
CA VAL A 15 -16.78 0.91 -3.97
C VAL A 15 -15.90 -0.33 -4.00
N MET A 16 -14.89 -0.42 -3.13
CA MET A 16 -13.92 -1.52 -3.18
C MET A 16 -14.53 -2.90 -2.95
N PRO A 17 -15.37 -3.13 -1.92
CA PRO A 17 -16.07 -4.41 -1.76
C PRO A 17 -17.04 -4.70 -2.92
N GLY A 18 -17.72 -3.67 -3.44
CA GLY A 18 -18.61 -3.82 -4.58
C GLY A 18 -17.89 -4.30 -5.84
N VAL A 19 -16.76 -3.67 -6.19
CA VAL A 19 -15.96 -4.03 -7.36
C VAL A 19 -15.34 -5.44 -7.19
N THR A 20 -14.81 -5.75 -6.01
CA THR A 20 -14.23 -7.09 -5.75
C THR A 20 -15.28 -8.18 -5.79
N GLY A 21 -16.47 -7.93 -5.23
CA GLY A 21 -17.61 -8.85 -5.30
C GLY A 21 -18.04 -9.08 -6.75
N MET A 22 -18.24 -8.01 -7.51
CA MET A 22 -18.64 -8.09 -8.91
C MET A 22 -17.62 -8.88 -9.76
N ILE A 23 -16.30 -8.60 -9.61
CA ILE A 23 -15.26 -9.36 -10.31
C ILE A 23 -15.31 -10.84 -9.93
N ALA A 24 -15.55 -11.15 -8.65
CA ALA A 24 -15.68 -12.52 -8.19
C ALA A 24 -16.87 -13.24 -8.84
N ASP A 25 -17.99 -12.55 -9.03
CA ASP A 25 -19.23 -13.11 -9.58
C ASP A 25 -19.18 -13.32 -11.10
N ILE A 26 -18.57 -12.38 -11.84
CA ILE A 26 -18.50 -12.46 -13.31
C ILE A 26 -17.29 -13.26 -13.82
N SER A 27 -16.35 -13.64 -12.96
CA SER A 27 -15.12 -14.33 -13.35
C SER A 27 -15.28 -15.85 -13.21
N PRO A 28 -15.20 -16.64 -14.29
CA PRO A 28 -15.11 -18.10 -14.22
C PRO A 28 -13.89 -18.55 -13.43
N GLY A 29 -13.94 -19.70 -12.78
CA GLY A 29 -12.95 -20.16 -11.79
C GLY A 29 -11.47 -19.99 -12.18
N ALA A 30 -11.10 -20.31 -13.43
CA ALA A 30 -9.71 -20.19 -13.90
C ALA A 30 -9.26 -18.72 -14.14
N ASP A 31 -10.18 -17.83 -14.55
CA ASP A 31 -9.86 -16.44 -14.88
C ASP A 31 -9.96 -15.51 -13.67
N LYS A 32 -10.49 -15.95 -12.55
CA LYS A 32 -10.70 -15.16 -11.35
C LYS A 32 -9.40 -14.51 -10.85
N ALA A 33 -8.33 -15.29 -10.72
CA ALA A 33 -7.02 -14.79 -10.29
C ALA A 33 -6.45 -13.75 -11.26
N LYS A 34 -6.61 -13.96 -12.57
CA LYS A 34 -6.18 -13.04 -13.63
C LYS A 34 -6.92 -11.71 -13.55
N ASN A 35 -8.25 -11.74 -13.38
CA ASN A 35 -9.07 -10.53 -13.30
C ASN A 35 -8.79 -9.72 -12.02
N PHE A 36 -8.54 -10.37 -10.88
CA PHE A 36 -8.04 -9.69 -9.68
C PHE A 36 -6.64 -9.11 -9.88
N GLY A 37 -5.78 -9.79 -10.65
CA GLY A 37 -4.48 -9.27 -11.05
C GLY A 37 -4.61 -7.96 -11.86
N TYR A 38 -5.51 -7.92 -12.84
CA TYR A 38 -5.79 -6.70 -13.62
C TYR A 38 -6.33 -5.57 -12.72
N MET A 39 -7.28 -5.87 -11.83
CA MET A 39 -7.79 -4.89 -10.87
C MET A 39 -6.65 -4.29 -10.03
N SER A 40 -5.78 -5.13 -9.48
CA SER A 40 -4.65 -4.69 -8.68
C SER A 40 -3.68 -3.83 -9.48
N ALA A 41 -3.38 -4.23 -10.73
CA ALA A 41 -2.50 -3.45 -11.61
C ALA A 41 -3.08 -2.06 -11.93
N ILE A 42 -4.40 -1.96 -12.18
CA ILE A 42 -5.09 -0.70 -12.43
C ILE A 42 -5.04 0.20 -11.20
N ILE A 43 -5.33 -0.35 -10.01
CA ILE A 43 -5.27 0.40 -8.75
C ILE A 43 -3.86 0.94 -8.51
N ASN A 44 -2.83 0.09 -8.64
CA ASN A 44 -1.43 0.50 -8.46
C ASN A 44 -1.02 1.57 -9.48
N SER A 45 -1.45 1.44 -10.74
CA SER A 45 -1.22 2.47 -11.76
C SER A 45 -1.84 3.81 -11.35
N GLY A 46 -3.05 3.79 -10.77
CA GLY A 46 -3.69 4.99 -10.25
C GLY A 46 -2.91 5.65 -9.10
N PHE A 47 -2.32 4.88 -8.20
CA PHE A 47 -1.49 5.41 -7.13
C PHE A 47 -0.19 6.05 -7.63
N ILE A 48 0.39 5.55 -8.72
CA ILE A 48 1.61 6.12 -9.33
C ILE A 48 1.25 7.35 -10.18
N LEU A 49 0.28 7.20 -11.07
CA LEU A 49 -0.07 8.24 -12.05
C LEU A 49 -0.84 9.41 -11.41
N GLY A 50 -1.65 9.13 -10.37
CA GLY A 50 -2.49 10.14 -9.71
C GLY A 50 -1.70 11.34 -9.17
N PRO A 51 -0.77 11.14 -8.22
CA PRO A 51 0.06 12.21 -7.71
C PRO A 51 0.91 12.88 -8.80
N GLY A 52 1.42 12.10 -9.75
CA GLY A 52 2.20 12.59 -10.86
C GLY A 52 1.43 13.58 -11.72
N PHE A 53 0.30 13.18 -12.30
CA PHE A 53 -0.55 14.06 -13.09
C PHE A 53 -1.10 15.22 -12.23
N GLY A 54 -1.45 14.94 -10.98
CA GLY A 54 -1.91 15.95 -10.04
C GLY A 54 -0.93 17.10 -9.86
N GLY A 55 0.37 16.80 -9.73
CA GLY A 55 1.39 17.82 -9.59
C GLY A 55 1.63 18.64 -10.86
N PHE A 56 1.64 18.01 -12.04
CA PHE A 56 1.71 18.75 -13.31
C PHE A 56 0.52 19.70 -13.50
N LEU A 57 -0.68 19.25 -13.15
CA LEU A 57 -1.88 20.09 -13.21
C LEU A 57 -1.83 21.22 -12.17
N ALA A 58 -1.26 20.98 -11.01
CA ALA A 58 -1.13 21.95 -9.93
C ALA A 58 -0.20 23.13 -10.29
N GLU A 59 0.75 22.96 -11.21
CA GLU A 59 1.56 24.05 -11.76
C GLU A 59 0.74 25.07 -12.54
N ILE A 60 -0.28 24.59 -13.26
CA ILE A 60 -1.18 25.46 -14.04
C ILE A 60 -2.13 26.19 -13.06
N SER A 61 -2.73 25.44 -12.16
CA SER A 61 -3.60 25.98 -11.09
C SER A 61 -3.76 24.94 -9.97
N HIS A 62 -3.67 25.39 -8.71
CA HIS A 62 -3.88 24.53 -7.53
C HIS A 62 -5.28 23.89 -7.47
N ARG A 63 -6.26 24.42 -8.22
CA ARG A 63 -7.63 23.89 -8.30
C ARG A 63 -7.83 22.90 -9.44
N LEU A 64 -6.97 22.93 -10.45
CA LEU A 64 -7.12 22.11 -11.66
C LEU A 64 -7.11 20.60 -11.39
N PRO A 65 -6.25 20.06 -10.53
CA PRO A 65 -6.28 18.64 -10.19
C PRO A 65 -7.65 18.17 -9.66
N PHE A 66 -8.29 19.02 -8.84
CA PHE A 66 -9.61 18.69 -8.28
C PHE A 66 -10.73 18.71 -9.34
N TYR A 67 -10.69 19.64 -10.30
CA TYR A 67 -11.64 19.64 -11.41
C TYR A 67 -11.47 18.44 -12.31
N VAL A 68 -10.25 18.09 -12.64
CA VAL A 68 -9.94 16.90 -13.46
C VAL A 68 -10.38 15.62 -12.74
N ALA A 69 -10.03 15.46 -11.45
CA ALA A 69 -10.46 14.31 -10.67
C ALA A 69 -12.00 14.22 -10.56
N GLY A 70 -12.67 15.34 -10.33
CA GLY A 70 -14.15 15.40 -10.31
C GLY A 70 -14.77 15.00 -11.65
N THR A 71 -14.21 15.49 -12.76
CA THR A 71 -14.70 15.16 -14.11
C THR A 71 -14.50 13.67 -14.40
N LEU A 72 -13.32 13.10 -14.06
CA LEU A 72 -13.07 11.67 -14.20
C LEU A 72 -14.02 10.84 -13.35
N GLY A 73 -14.36 11.30 -12.14
CA GLY A 73 -15.35 10.65 -11.28
C GLY A 73 -16.75 10.64 -11.91
N VAL A 74 -17.19 11.75 -12.52
CA VAL A 74 -18.46 11.82 -13.24
C VAL A 74 -18.46 10.89 -14.46
N VAL A 75 -17.37 10.87 -15.23
CA VAL A 75 -17.22 9.96 -16.38
C VAL A 75 -17.29 8.51 -15.92
N ALA A 76 -16.56 8.14 -14.86
CA ALA A 76 -16.58 6.80 -14.30
C ALA A 76 -17.99 6.40 -13.81
N PHE A 77 -18.73 7.33 -13.19
CA PHE A 77 -20.12 7.10 -12.78
C PHE A 77 -21.03 6.84 -13.99
N ILE A 78 -20.96 7.68 -15.03
CA ILE A 78 -21.75 7.50 -16.25
C ILE A 78 -21.41 6.15 -16.92
N MET A 79 -20.14 5.84 -17.06
CA MET A 79 -19.71 4.55 -17.62
C MET A 79 -20.21 3.37 -16.77
N SER A 80 -20.17 3.49 -15.46
CA SER A 80 -20.68 2.45 -14.56
C SER A 80 -22.18 2.22 -14.79
N VAL A 81 -22.97 3.27 -14.89
CA VAL A 81 -24.43 3.18 -15.14
C VAL A 81 -24.73 2.58 -16.53
N LEU A 82 -23.93 2.93 -17.54
CA LEU A 82 -24.17 2.47 -18.91
C LEU A 82 -23.66 1.06 -19.19
N LEU A 83 -22.52 0.67 -18.60
CA LEU A 83 -21.83 -0.57 -18.93
C LEU A 83 -22.13 -1.69 -17.93
N ILE A 84 -22.39 -1.36 -16.67
CA ILE A 84 -22.74 -2.36 -15.67
C ILE A 84 -24.22 -2.69 -15.80
N HIS A 85 -24.54 -3.67 -16.62
CA HIS A 85 -25.85 -4.31 -16.62
C HIS A 85 -25.99 -5.09 -15.32
N ASN A 86 -27.18 -5.05 -14.71
CA ASN A 86 -27.46 -5.83 -13.52
C ASN A 86 -27.01 -7.27 -13.76
N PRO A 87 -26.05 -7.80 -12.99
CA PRO A 87 -25.75 -9.19 -13.06
C PRO A 87 -27.09 -9.91 -12.86
N HIS A 88 -27.40 -10.81 -13.77
CA HIS A 88 -28.53 -11.75 -13.63
C HIS A 88 -28.57 -12.15 -12.16
N LYS A 89 -29.77 -12.15 -11.55
CA LYS A 89 -29.99 -12.68 -10.19
C LYS A 89 -29.06 -13.86 -10.03
N ALA A 90 -28.01 -13.67 -9.23
CA ALA A 90 -27.20 -14.78 -8.81
C ALA A 90 -28.21 -15.79 -8.31
N THR A 91 -28.31 -16.94 -9.00
CA THR A 91 -29.17 -18.03 -8.56
C THR A 91 -28.81 -18.22 -7.10
N THR A 92 -29.82 -18.23 -6.24
CA THR A 92 -29.71 -18.32 -4.78
C THR A 92 -28.84 -19.50 -4.31
N ASP A 93 -28.46 -20.37 -5.22
CA ASP A 93 -27.55 -21.52 -5.04
C ASP A 93 -26.04 -21.13 -4.93
N GLY A 94 -25.68 -19.88 -5.18
CA GLY A 94 -24.30 -19.39 -5.11
C GLY A 94 -23.97 -18.57 -3.85
N PHE A 95 -24.90 -18.35 -2.94
CA PHE A 95 -24.52 -17.95 -1.59
C PHE A 95 -23.68 -19.11 -1.04
N HIS A 96 -22.36 -18.99 -1.15
CA HIS A 96 -21.46 -19.81 -0.36
C HIS A 96 -22.03 -19.82 1.03
N GLN A 97 -22.61 -20.97 1.39
CA GLN A 97 -23.17 -21.24 2.67
C GLN A 97 -22.25 -20.60 3.69
N TYR A 98 -22.72 -19.51 4.33
CA TYR A 98 -21.99 -18.83 5.39
C TYR A 98 -21.57 -19.93 6.35
N GLN A 99 -20.29 -20.30 6.29
CA GLN A 99 -19.74 -21.34 7.14
C GLN A 99 -19.20 -20.63 8.39
N PRO A 100 -20.02 -20.49 9.44
CA PRO A 100 -19.60 -19.85 10.67
C PRO A 100 -18.42 -20.58 11.30
N GLU A 101 -18.23 -21.86 10.98
CA GLU A 101 -17.09 -22.68 11.41
C GLU A 101 -15.72 -22.13 10.96
N LEU A 102 -15.66 -21.38 9.86
CA LEU A 102 -14.43 -20.72 9.40
C LEU A 102 -13.95 -19.64 10.38
N PHE A 103 -14.81 -19.11 11.22
CA PHE A 103 -14.49 -18.07 12.20
C PHE A 103 -14.30 -18.61 13.63
N THR A 104 -14.78 -19.82 13.94
CA THR A 104 -14.85 -20.35 15.31
C THR A 104 -13.54 -20.91 15.85
N LYS A 105 -12.51 -21.14 15.03
CA LYS A 105 -11.19 -21.65 15.49
C LYS A 105 -10.04 -20.92 14.77
N ILE A 106 -10.00 -19.58 14.94
CA ILE A 106 -8.90 -18.80 14.37
C ILE A 106 -7.71 -18.84 15.36
N ASN A 107 -6.59 -19.39 14.91
CA ASN A 107 -5.35 -19.28 15.66
C ASN A 107 -4.73 -17.89 15.46
N TRP A 108 -5.18 -16.92 16.25
CA TRP A 108 -4.73 -15.52 16.19
C TRP A 108 -3.21 -15.38 16.29
N LYS A 109 -2.53 -16.30 16.99
CA LYS A 109 -1.07 -16.26 17.15
C LYS A 109 -0.32 -16.32 15.81
N VAL A 110 -0.92 -16.90 14.78
CA VAL A 110 -0.32 -17.00 13.44
C VAL A 110 -0.45 -15.68 12.67
N PHE A 111 -1.54 -14.94 12.91
CA PHE A 111 -1.84 -13.69 12.21
C PHE A 111 -1.23 -12.44 12.87
N ILE A 112 -0.78 -12.51 14.12
CA ILE A 112 -0.23 -11.35 14.84
C ILE A 112 0.94 -10.72 14.07
N THR A 113 1.91 -11.52 13.68
CA THR A 113 3.12 -11.01 13.00
C THR A 113 2.81 -10.31 11.68
N PRO A 114 2.09 -10.92 10.70
CA PRO A 114 1.77 -10.22 9.46
C PRO A 114 0.88 -9.00 9.68
N VAL A 115 -0.03 -9.01 10.64
CA VAL A 115 -0.87 -7.86 11.00
C VAL A 115 -0.01 -6.69 11.50
N ILE A 116 0.91 -6.94 12.42
CA ILE A 116 1.81 -5.89 12.92
C ILE A 116 2.71 -5.38 11.81
N LEU A 117 3.26 -6.26 10.95
CA LEU A 117 4.10 -5.86 9.83
C LEU A 117 3.32 -5.03 8.79
N THR A 118 2.03 -5.37 8.56
CA THR A 118 1.16 -4.56 7.69
C THR A 118 0.93 -3.17 8.27
N LEU A 119 0.66 -3.09 9.57
CA LEU A 119 0.50 -1.80 10.24
C LEU A 119 1.79 -0.96 10.19
N VAL A 120 2.94 -1.56 10.48
CA VAL A 120 4.27 -0.93 10.40
C VAL A 120 4.54 -0.39 9.00
N LEU A 121 4.31 -1.22 7.97
CA LEU A 121 4.50 -0.82 6.59
C LEU A 121 3.57 0.33 6.20
N ALA A 122 2.27 0.17 6.41
CA ALA A 122 1.26 1.15 6.01
C ALA A 122 1.44 2.49 6.73
N PHE A 123 1.75 2.43 8.03
CA PHE A 123 2.05 3.61 8.84
C PHE A 123 3.30 4.34 8.33
N GLY A 124 4.41 3.62 8.16
CA GLY A 124 5.69 4.22 7.73
C GLY A 124 5.62 4.80 6.32
N LEU A 125 5.03 4.04 5.38
CA LEU A 125 4.89 4.48 4.00
C LEU A 125 3.95 5.69 3.87
N SER A 126 2.78 5.63 4.49
CA SER A 126 1.79 6.71 4.41
C SER A 126 2.28 8.00 5.08
N ALA A 127 3.01 7.87 6.19
CA ALA A 127 3.69 8.99 6.83
C ALA A 127 4.71 9.64 5.89
N PHE A 128 5.54 8.82 5.25
CA PHE A 128 6.54 9.27 4.28
C PHE A 128 5.88 9.94 3.06
N GLU A 129 4.95 9.25 2.39
CA GLU A 129 4.29 9.76 1.17
C GLU A 129 3.60 11.11 1.39
N THR A 130 2.92 11.26 2.53
CA THR A 130 2.18 12.49 2.85
C THR A 130 3.10 13.69 3.04
N LEU A 131 4.24 13.49 3.66
CA LEU A 131 5.15 14.59 4.01
C LEU A 131 6.30 14.76 3.03
N PHE A 132 6.51 13.83 2.11
CA PHE A 132 7.57 13.92 1.11
C PHE A 132 7.51 15.22 0.33
N SER A 133 6.32 15.65 -0.07
CA SER A 133 6.13 16.90 -0.83
C SER A 133 6.50 18.14 0.00
N LEU A 134 6.07 18.19 1.25
CA LEU A 134 6.39 19.30 2.14
C LEU A 134 7.88 19.33 2.48
N TYR A 135 8.45 18.16 2.82
CA TYR A 135 9.86 18.03 3.12
C TYR A 135 10.76 18.50 1.98
N THR A 136 10.46 18.08 0.75
CA THR A 136 11.28 18.45 -0.42
C THR A 136 11.07 19.90 -0.85
N ALA A 137 9.87 20.44 -0.68
CA ALA A 137 9.59 21.84 -0.92
C ALA A 137 10.38 22.75 0.05
N ASP A 138 10.39 22.41 1.35
CA ASP A 138 11.09 23.20 2.36
C ASP A 138 12.62 23.03 2.31
N LYS A 139 13.11 21.81 2.07
CA LYS A 139 14.56 21.52 2.12
C LYS A 139 15.31 22.00 0.87
N VAL A 140 14.71 21.83 -0.33
CA VAL A 140 15.40 22.10 -1.61
C VAL A 140 14.55 22.90 -2.61
N ASN A 141 13.45 23.51 -2.15
CA ASN A 141 12.55 24.32 -2.95
C ASN A 141 11.99 23.60 -4.18
N TYR A 142 11.58 22.31 -4.03
CA TYR A 142 10.94 21.59 -5.12
C TYR A 142 9.61 22.23 -5.50
N THR A 143 9.43 22.41 -6.80
CA THR A 143 8.14 22.79 -7.37
C THR A 143 7.17 21.58 -7.39
N PRO A 144 5.85 21.78 -7.55
CA PRO A 144 4.91 20.67 -7.74
C PRO A 144 5.30 19.72 -8.87
N LYS A 145 5.94 20.22 -9.92
CA LYS A 145 6.46 19.44 -11.04
C LYS A 145 7.62 18.54 -10.62
N ASP A 146 8.58 19.07 -9.86
CA ASP A 146 9.72 18.31 -9.36
C ASP A 146 9.26 17.17 -8.47
N ILE A 147 8.31 17.45 -7.57
CA ILE A 147 7.67 16.45 -6.71
C ILE A 147 6.99 15.37 -7.55
N SER A 148 6.28 15.76 -8.62
CA SER A 148 5.63 14.82 -9.52
C SER A 148 6.63 13.93 -10.25
N ILE A 149 7.73 14.49 -10.75
CA ILE A 149 8.81 13.76 -11.38
C ILE A 149 9.43 12.76 -10.41
N ALA A 150 9.66 13.17 -9.15
CA ALA A 150 10.20 12.29 -8.11
C ALA A 150 9.26 11.11 -7.80
N ILE A 151 7.96 11.37 -7.65
CA ILE A 151 6.96 10.32 -7.33
C ILE A 151 6.74 9.38 -8.54
N ILE A 152 6.56 9.93 -9.75
CA ILE A 152 6.40 9.08 -10.96
C ILE A 152 7.66 8.26 -11.19
N GLY A 153 8.82 8.90 -11.14
CA GLY A 153 10.10 8.24 -11.34
C GLY A 153 10.29 7.11 -10.31
N GLY A 154 10.08 7.41 -9.02
CA GLY A 154 10.18 6.41 -7.97
C GLY A 154 9.20 5.25 -8.14
N GLY A 155 7.94 5.53 -8.45
CA GLY A 155 6.93 4.51 -8.73
C GLY A 155 7.26 3.64 -9.96
N VAL A 156 7.74 4.24 -11.04
CA VAL A 156 8.19 3.50 -12.23
C VAL A 156 9.40 2.62 -11.92
N PHE A 157 10.41 3.16 -11.24
CA PHE A 157 11.57 2.38 -10.80
C PHE A 157 11.17 1.24 -9.86
N GLY A 158 10.28 1.50 -8.88
CA GLY A 158 9.73 0.51 -7.99
C GLY A 158 9.01 -0.61 -8.74
N ALA A 159 8.11 -0.26 -9.65
CA ALA A 159 7.37 -1.22 -10.46
C ALA A 159 8.27 -2.06 -11.38
N LEU A 160 9.23 -1.44 -12.06
CA LEU A 160 10.20 -2.17 -12.87
C LEU A 160 11.03 -3.13 -12.02
N PHE A 161 11.54 -2.67 -10.90
CA PHE A 161 12.30 -3.51 -10.00
C PHE A 161 11.46 -4.68 -9.47
N GLN A 162 10.20 -4.43 -9.12
CA GLN A 162 9.26 -5.46 -8.68
C GLN A 162 9.05 -6.53 -9.77
N VAL A 163 8.78 -6.13 -11.02
CA VAL A 163 8.52 -7.07 -12.13
C VAL A 163 9.74 -7.95 -12.42
N PHE A 164 10.95 -7.38 -12.43
CA PHE A 164 12.15 -8.12 -12.82
C PHE A 164 12.78 -8.93 -11.69
N PHE A 165 12.63 -8.50 -10.44
CA PHE A 165 13.41 -9.05 -9.32
C PHE A 165 12.57 -9.74 -8.25
N PHE A 166 11.29 -9.41 -8.08
CA PHE A 166 10.47 -9.96 -6.99
C PHE A 166 10.43 -11.49 -6.98
N ASP A 167 10.07 -12.11 -8.11
CA ASP A 167 9.99 -13.57 -8.21
C ASP A 167 11.34 -14.24 -8.00
N LYS A 168 12.42 -13.61 -8.49
CA LYS A 168 13.78 -14.13 -8.33
C LYS A 168 14.20 -14.18 -6.87
N PHE A 169 13.92 -13.11 -6.12
CA PHE A 169 14.22 -13.07 -4.69
C PHE A 169 13.33 -14.01 -3.89
N MET A 170 12.04 -14.07 -4.19
CA MET A 170 11.09 -14.94 -3.49
C MET A 170 11.37 -16.45 -3.70
N LYS A 171 12.05 -16.84 -4.78
CA LYS A 171 12.52 -18.22 -4.98
C LYS A 171 13.71 -18.60 -4.10
N HIS A 172 14.52 -17.64 -3.66
CA HIS A 172 15.78 -17.90 -2.95
C HIS A 172 15.70 -17.62 -1.46
N MET A 173 14.66 -16.92 -0.98
CA MET A 173 14.53 -16.57 0.44
C MET A 173 13.08 -16.63 0.91
N SER A 174 12.88 -16.82 2.23
CA SER A 174 11.53 -16.78 2.82
C SER A 174 10.97 -15.37 2.80
N GLU A 175 9.62 -15.27 2.79
CA GLU A 175 8.89 -13.98 2.79
C GLU A 175 9.37 -13.05 3.91
N LEU A 176 9.53 -13.58 5.13
CA LEU A 176 9.99 -12.80 6.28
C LEU A 176 11.42 -12.28 6.11
N ASN A 177 12.31 -13.07 5.47
CA ASN A 177 13.66 -12.59 5.16
C ASN A 177 13.61 -11.46 4.14
N PHE A 178 12.81 -11.64 3.09
CA PHE A 178 12.66 -10.66 2.04
C PHE A 178 12.09 -9.34 2.58
N ILE A 179 11.05 -9.42 3.42
CA ILE A 179 10.48 -8.24 4.09
C ILE A 179 11.53 -7.55 4.97
N ALA A 180 12.33 -8.31 5.74
CA ALA A 180 13.39 -7.73 6.57
C ALA A 180 14.45 -6.99 5.75
N TRP A 181 14.91 -7.57 4.63
CA TRP A 181 15.85 -6.91 3.74
C TRP A 181 15.28 -5.68 3.06
N SER A 182 14.00 -5.72 2.65
CA SER A 182 13.31 -4.57 2.07
C SER A 182 13.11 -3.44 3.07
N LEU A 183 12.79 -3.76 4.35
CA LEU A 183 12.71 -2.75 5.42
C LEU A 183 14.08 -2.14 5.73
N LEU A 184 15.15 -2.95 5.75
CA LEU A 184 16.51 -2.47 5.94
C LEU A 184 16.92 -1.53 4.80
N TYR A 185 16.66 -1.93 3.57
CA TYR A 185 16.89 -1.09 2.40
C TYR A 185 16.14 0.24 2.51
N SER A 186 14.85 0.22 2.84
CA SER A 186 14.04 1.44 3.02
C SER A 186 14.61 2.33 4.12
N ALA A 187 15.03 1.75 5.26
CA ALA A 187 15.65 2.51 6.35
C ALA A 187 16.96 3.19 5.90
N ILE A 188 17.83 2.46 5.18
CA ILE A 188 19.09 3.02 4.65
C ILE A 188 18.83 4.17 3.68
N VAL A 189 17.90 3.98 2.74
CA VAL A 189 17.59 5.03 1.74
C VAL A 189 16.95 6.24 2.39
N LEU A 190 16.09 6.06 3.42
CA LEU A 190 15.55 7.16 4.21
C LEU A 190 16.64 7.93 4.97
N VAL A 191 17.63 7.23 5.55
CA VAL A 191 18.81 7.89 6.16
C VAL A 191 19.58 8.69 5.11
N MET A 192 19.80 8.13 3.93
CA MET A 192 20.45 8.85 2.83
C MET A 192 19.65 10.10 2.44
N LEU A 193 18.32 10.04 2.44
CA LEU A 193 17.45 11.17 2.14
C LEU A 193 17.56 12.29 3.19
N VAL A 194 17.64 11.93 4.48
CA VAL A 194 17.85 12.90 5.57
C VAL A 194 19.20 13.60 5.44
N LEU A 195 20.26 12.84 5.14
CA LEU A 195 21.62 13.38 5.01
C LEU A 195 21.86 14.13 3.69
N ALA A 196 20.99 13.97 2.71
CA ALA A 196 21.13 14.58 1.41
C ALA A 196 20.90 16.11 1.48
N ASN A 197 21.82 16.88 0.91
CA ASN A 197 21.77 18.34 0.82
C ASN A 197 22.00 18.76 -0.63
N GLY A 198 20.96 18.72 -1.45
CA GLY A 198 21.07 19.18 -2.82
C GLY A 198 19.93 18.68 -3.69
N TYR A 199 19.51 19.54 -4.61
CA TYR A 199 18.37 19.27 -5.49
C TYR A 199 18.50 17.92 -6.23
N TRP A 200 19.60 17.71 -6.95
CA TRP A 200 19.80 16.49 -7.74
C TRP A 200 20.02 15.24 -6.89
N THR A 201 20.67 15.37 -5.73
CA THR A 201 20.91 14.26 -4.83
C THR A 201 19.59 13.74 -4.27
N ILE A 202 18.70 14.63 -3.81
CA ILE A 202 17.37 14.25 -3.32
C ILE A 202 16.53 13.65 -4.44
N MET A 203 16.61 14.20 -5.69
CA MET A 203 15.88 13.65 -6.83
C MET A 203 16.30 12.20 -7.13
N MET A 204 17.59 11.90 -7.15
CA MET A 204 18.09 10.56 -7.39
C MET A 204 17.72 9.57 -6.29
N ILE A 205 17.79 10.00 -5.02
CA ILE A 205 17.37 9.17 -3.89
C ILE A 205 15.87 8.92 -3.93
N SER A 206 15.07 9.90 -4.35
CA SER A 206 13.62 9.75 -4.50
C SER A 206 13.21 8.68 -5.50
N PHE A 207 14.00 8.46 -6.55
CA PHE A 207 13.72 7.40 -7.52
C PHE A 207 13.88 5.98 -6.94
N VAL A 208 14.67 5.82 -5.91
CA VAL A 208 14.94 4.50 -5.34
C VAL A 208 14.26 4.26 -3.99
N VAL A 209 13.77 5.31 -3.32
CA VAL A 209 13.17 5.17 -1.98
C VAL A 209 11.91 4.31 -1.99
N PHE A 210 11.10 4.39 -3.06
CA PHE A 210 9.87 3.62 -3.18
C PHE A 210 10.09 2.12 -3.39
N ILE A 211 11.25 1.71 -3.98
CA ILE A 211 11.56 0.30 -4.27
C ILE A 211 11.38 -0.58 -3.03
N GLY A 212 11.91 -0.16 -1.89
CA GLY A 212 11.84 -0.95 -0.66
C GLY A 212 10.40 -1.16 -0.18
N PHE A 213 9.62 -0.10 -0.12
CA PHE A 213 8.23 -0.15 0.32
C PHE A 213 7.33 -0.93 -0.65
N ASP A 214 7.51 -0.74 -1.97
CA ASP A 214 6.73 -1.42 -3.00
C ASP A 214 6.99 -2.93 -3.02
N MET A 215 8.20 -3.35 -2.66
CA MET A 215 8.56 -4.76 -2.53
C MET A 215 7.90 -5.45 -1.34
N ILE A 216 7.67 -4.74 -0.24
CA ILE A 216 7.11 -5.33 0.99
C ILE A 216 5.63 -5.69 0.81
N ARG A 217 4.84 -4.88 0.10
CA ARG A 217 3.40 -5.10 -0.10
C ARG A 217 3.07 -6.49 -0.67
N PRO A 218 3.62 -6.90 -1.83
CA PRO A 218 3.34 -8.22 -2.39
C PRO A 218 3.90 -9.35 -1.52
N ALA A 219 5.04 -9.15 -0.86
CA ALA A 219 5.61 -10.14 0.04
C ALA A 219 4.72 -10.38 1.27
N LEU A 220 4.15 -9.33 1.87
CA LEU A 220 3.17 -9.45 2.95
C LEU A 220 1.89 -10.13 2.49
N THR A 221 1.36 -9.77 1.33
CA THR A 221 0.16 -10.40 0.76
C THR A 221 0.40 -11.89 0.53
N ASN A 222 1.56 -12.27 -0.01
CA ASN A 222 1.95 -13.67 -0.17
C ASN A 222 2.07 -14.39 1.18
N TYR A 223 2.69 -13.76 2.17
CA TYR A 223 2.80 -14.31 3.52
C TYR A 223 1.43 -14.53 4.17
N PHE A 224 0.51 -13.53 4.08
CA PHE A 224 -0.88 -13.70 4.52
C PHE A 224 -1.58 -14.87 3.83
N SER A 225 -1.46 -14.96 2.50
CA SER A 225 -2.06 -16.01 1.70
C SER A 225 -1.56 -17.40 2.12
N ASN A 226 -0.26 -17.55 2.33
CA ASN A 226 0.36 -18.82 2.72
C ASN A 226 -0.12 -19.30 4.10
N ILE A 227 -0.29 -18.39 5.07
CA ILE A 227 -0.77 -18.76 6.41
C ILE A 227 -2.30 -18.91 6.50
N ALA A 228 -3.03 -18.29 5.58
CA ALA A 228 -4.50 -18.29 5.58
C ALA A 228 -5.11 -19.65 5.17
N GLY A 229 -4.42 -20.41 4.31
CA GLY A 229 -4.93 -21.65 3.76
C GLY A 229 -6.30 -21.43 3.07
N LYS A 230 -7.35 -22.05 3.60
CA LYS A 230 -8.73 -21.90 3.08
C LYS A 230 -9.41 -20.59 3.47
N ARG A 231 -8.79 -19.76 4.33
CA ARG A 231 -9.38 -18.54 4.92
C ARG A 231 -8.90 -17.25 4.25
N GLN A 232 -8.76 -17.26 2.93
CA GLN A 232 -8.20 -16.14 2.15
C GLN A 232 -8.96 -14.82 2.36
N GLY A 233 -10.31 -14.87 2.41
CA GLY A 233 -11.14 -13.69 2.65
C GLY A 233 -10.89 -13.06 4.03
N PHE A 234 -10.70 -13.86 5.07
CA PHE A 234 -10.37 -13.39 6.41
C PHE A 234 -8.97 -12.72 6.44
N ALA A 235 -7.97 -13.35 5.85
CA ALA A 235 -6.62 -12.81 5.76
C ALA A 235 -6.57 -11.50 4.96
N GLY A 236 -7.28 -11.43 3.83
CA GLY A 236 -7.43 -10.22 3.03
C GLY A 236 -8.11 -9.09 3.81
N GLY A 237 -9.17 -9.41 4.57
CA GLY A 237 -9.86 -8.47 5.45
C GLY A 237 -8.94 -7.90 6.53
N LEU A 238 -8.15 -8.75 7.20
CA LEU A 238 -7.16 -8.31 8.17
C LEU A 238 -6.12 -7.39 7.53
N ASN A 239 -5.54 -7.80 6.41
CA ASN A 239 -4.56 -7.00 5.69
C ASN A 239 -5.13 -5.62 5.34
N SER A 240 -6.33 -5.55 4.78
CA SER A 240 -6.99 -4.28 4.42
C SER A 240 -7.30 -3.41 5.63
N THR A 241 -7.77 -4.00 6.73
CA THR A 241 -8.10 -3.26 7.96
C THR A 241 -6.85 -2.61 8.54
N PHE A 242 -5.77 -3.36 8.72
CA PHE A 242 -4.55 -2.83 9.32
C PHE A 242 -3.77 -1.90 8.38
N THR A 243 -3.85 -2.11 7.06
CA THR A 243 -3.37 -1.13 6.07
C THR A 243 -4.13 0.19 6.20
N SER A 244 -5.45 0.16 6.31
CA SER A 244 -6.26 1.38 6.47
C SER A 244 -5.97 2.09 7.79
N MET A 245 -5.77 1.35 8.88
CA MET A 245 -5.36 1.93 10.17
C MET A 245 -4.00 2.63 10.06
N GLY A 246 -3.01 1.99 9.43
CA GLY A 246 -1.69 2.59 9.20
C GLY A 246 -1.77 3.84 8.35
N ASN A 247 -2.51 3.80 7.24
CA ASN A 247 -2.73 4.93 6.35
C ASN A 247 -3.49 6.09 7.00
N PHE A 248 -4.30 5.83 8.02
CA PHE A 248 -4.98 6.86 8.80
C PHE A 248 -4.08 7.49 9.86
N ILE A 249 -3.40 6.65 10.67
CA ILE A 249 -2.62 7.10 11.81
C ILE A 249 -1.28 7.71 11.35
N GLY A 250 -0.66 7.16 10.30
CA GLY A 250 0.64 7.59 9.79
C GLY A 250 0.72 9.09 9.50
N PRO A 251 -0.13 9.65 8.63
CA PRO A 251 -0.13 11.07 8.31
C PRO A 251 -0.42 11.98 9.51
N LEU A 252 -1.28 11.55 10.45
CA LEU A 252 -1.61 12.33 11.64
C LEU A 252 -0.39 12.50 12.55
N VAL A 253 0.30 11.39 12.84
CA VAL A 253 1.50 11.42 13.68
C VAL A 253 2.64 12.14 12.97
N ALA A 254 2.81 11.87 11.68
CA ALA A 254 3.86 12.50 10.89
C ALA A 254 3.65 14.02 10.77
N GLY A 255 2.41 14.48 10.57
CA GLY A 255 2.08 15.91 10.55
C GLY A 255 2.41 16.59 11.88
N ALA A 256 2.02 16.00 13.01
CA ALA A 256 2.36 16.53 14.33
C ALA A 256 3.88 16.60 14.59
N LEU A 257 4.64 15.62 14.08
CA LEU A 257 6.10 15.62 14.16
C LEU A 257 6.74 16.66 13.24
N PHE A 258 6.16 16.87 12.07
CA PHE A 258 6.62 17.87 11.11
C PHE A 258 6.51 19.30 11.66
N ASP A 259 5.45 19.59 12.41
CA ASP A 259 5.27 20.89 13.08
C ASP A 259 6.38 21.18 14.11
N VAL A 260 7.03 20.14 14.63
CA VAL A 260 8.15 20.28 15.57
C VAL A 260 9.48 20.40 14.82
N ASN A 261 9.72 19.55 13.84
CA ASN A 261 10.93 19.56 13.02
C ASN A 261 10.70 18.86 11.69
N LEU A 262 11.22 19.46 10.62
CA LEU A 262 11.14 18.98 9.24
C LEU A 262 11.57 17.51 9.03
N GLU A 263 12.57 17.07 9.79
CA GLU A 263 13.17 15.74 9.64
C GLU A 263 12.56 14.66 10.56
N PHE A 264 11.81 15.04 11.59
CA PHE A 264 11.25 14.10 12.56
C PHE A 264 10.35 13.03 11.95
N PRO A 265 9.51 13.33 10.93
CA PRO A 265 8.73 12.29 10.26
C PRO A 265 9.59 11.23 9.56
N LEU A 266 10.73 11.63 8.99
CA LEU A 266 11.66 10.69 8.36
C LEU A 266 12.36 9.81 9.40
N TYR A 267 12.81 10.40 10.52
CA TYR A 267 13.35 9.60 11.64
C TYR A 267 12.32 8.62 12.20
N MET A 268 11.06 9.02 12.27
CA MET A 268 9.97 8.12 12.65
C MET A 268 9.81 6.98 11.64
N ALA A 269 9.79 7.26 10.34
CA ALA A 269 9.67 6.23 9.30
C ALA A 269 10.87 5.25 9.34
N ILE A 270 12.07 5.74 9.63
CA ILE A 270 13.27 4.90 9.86
C ILE A 270 13.06 4.01 11.10
N ALA A 271 12.67 4.59 12.23
CA ALA A 271 12.45 3.86 13.48
C ALA A 271 11.38 2.77 13.34
N VAL A 272 10.28 3.09 12.63
CA VAL A 272 9.20 2.15 12.33
C VAL A 272 9.69 1.02 11.42
N SER A 273 10.48 1.31 10.40
CA SER A 273 11.08 0.28 9.54
C SER A 273 12.02 -0.66 10.32
N LEU A 274 12.84 -0.11 11.20
CA LEU A 274 13.72 -0.88 12.08
C LEU A 274 12.94 -1.74 13.08
N SER A 275 11.84 -1.21 13.63
CA SER A 275 10.94 -1.98 14.51
C SER A 275 10.34 -3.20 13.81
N GLY A 276 9.98 -3.08 12.53
CA GLY A 276 9.52 -4.19 11.71
C GLY A 276 10.58 -5.30 11.58
N ILE A 277 11.84 -4.93 11.44
CA ILE A 277 12.96 -5.89 11.39
C ILE A 277 13.08 -6.64 12.73
N ILE A 278 13.01 -5.92 13.86
CA ILE A 278 13.07 -6.52 15.19
C ILE A 278 11.93 -7.54 15.37
N ILE A 279 10.70 -7.19 14.96
CA ILE A 279 9.54 -8.08 15.03
C ILE A 279 9.78 -9.37 14.24
N ILE A 280 10.37 -9.27 13.05
CA ILE A 280 10.69 -10.44 12.22
C ILE A 280 11.72 -11.34 12.91
N PHE A 281 12.76 -10.78 13.52
CA PHE A 281 13.75 -11.56 14.25
C PHE A 281 13.17 -12.28 15.48
N ILE A 282 12.28 -11.61 16.24
CA ILE A 282 11.57 -12.22 17.38
C ILE A 282 10.71 -13.39 16.89
N GLU A 283 9.94 -13.21 15.81
CA GLU A 283 9.09 -14.29 15.24
C GLU A 283 9.91 -15.51 14.81
N LYS A 284 11.06 -15.27 14.16
CA LYS A 284 11.96 -16.37 13.77
C LYS A 284 12.53 -17.12 14.96
N GLY A 285 12.95 -16.40 15.99
CA GLY A 285 13.44 -17.00 17.22
C GLY A 285 12.37 -17.84 17.92
N LEU A 286 11.12 -17.38 17.94
CA LEU A 286 9.99 -18.14 18.47
C LEU A 286 9.69 -19.40 17.66
N LYS A 287 9.77 -19.32 16.32
CA LYS A 287 9.58 -20.49 15.44
C LYS A 287 10.68 -21.53 15.58
N SER A 288 11.94 -21.11 15.75
CA SER A 288 13.05 -22.04 16.00
C SER A 288 12.87 -22.83 17.29
N ARG A 289 12.57 -22.14 18.40
CA ARG A 289 12.32 -22.77 19.70
C ARG A 289 11.15 -23.74 19.69
N ARG A 290 10.10 -23.47 18.91
CA ARG A 290 8.96 -24.38 18.77
C ARG A 290 9.29 -25.64 17.97
N LYS A 291 10.24 -25.57 17.02
CA LYS A 291 10.71 -26.73 16.28
C LYS A 291 11.64 -27.63 17.12
N GLU A 292 12.36 -27.06 18.07
CA GLU A 292 13.22 -27.80 18.98
C GLU A 292 12.46 -28.47 20.13
N ALA A 293 11.23 -28.00 20.41
CA ALA A 293 10.39 -28.50 21.51
C ALA A 293 9.38 -29.58 21.06
N ASN A 294 9.25 -29.83 19.75
CA ASN A 294 8.43 -30.91 19.14
C ASN A 294 9.33 -31.98 18.50
#